data_58acbe75eb3fa4fb603ed404c3c23851
#
_entry.id   58acbe75eb3fa4fb603ed404c3c23851
#
_cell.length_a   1.000
_cell.length_b   1.000
_cell.length_c   1.000
_cell.angle_alpha   90.00
_cell.angle_beta   90.00
_cell.angle_gamma   90.00
#
_symmetry.space_group_name_H-M   'P 1'
#
loop_
_entity.id
_entity.type
_entity.pdbx_description
1 polymer ?
#
loop_
_entity_poly.entity_id
_entity_poly.type
_entity_poly.pdbx_seq_one_letter_code
_entity_poly.pdbx_strand_id
1 'polypeptide(L)'
;PPLGPGPLAQPLAEALRFMRQRNCDSRVTRVENVPEACVDEVRALGYRATAKEPDYLYDASALSDLSGESFKSPRAACNRFIRERGGMLEPYEPRDERACVSLFHEWREQKQQAGSDDWACALLEDAAGAHETALSDAAELGLIGAVVRVGGRIRAYTMGLWLNPSVFCVLLEVADRDIVGLGPFVFREFCRQARAKGACWINTMDDSGLPSLARSKQWYHPARLLPNYIVTES
;
A
#
# COMPACT_ATOMS: atom_id res chain seq x y z
N PRO A 1 1.10 -14.77 3.09
CA PRO A 1 1.02 -16.18 3.51
C PRO A 1 -0.22 -16.83 2.91
N PRO A 2 -0.28 -18.17 2.87
CA PRO A 2 -1.52 -18.85 2.54
C PRO A 2 -2.63 -18.41 3.48
N LEU A 3 -3.79 -18.06 2.94
CA LEU A 3 -4.95 -17.59 3.70
C LEU A 3 -5.98 -18.73 3.79
N GLY A 4 -6.56 -18.91 4.97
CA GLY A 4 -7.62 -19.88 5.19
C GLY A 4 -7.62 -20.45 6.61
N PRO A 5 -8.69 -21.15 7.00
CA PRO A 5 -8.73 -21.84 8.30
C PRO A 5 -7.88 -23.10 8.23
N GLY A 6 -7.14 -23.37 9.29
CA GLY A 6 -6.38 -24.61 9.46
C GLY A 6 -4.86 -24.41 9.64
N PRO A 7 -4.11 -25.50 9.84
CA PRO A 7 -2.68 -25.45 10.08
C PRO A 7 -1.92 -25.00 8.81
N LEU A 8 -0.85 -24.22 9.01
CA LEU A 8 -0.05 -23.66 7.92
C LEU A 8 0.84 -24.68 7.20
N ALA A 9 1.11 -25.83 7.77
CA ALA A 9 2.11 -26.80 7.29
C ALA A 9 1.95 -27.16 5.81
N GLN A 10 0.79 -27.65 5.41
CA GLN A 10 0.55 -28.09 4.04
C GLN A 10 0.47 -26.90 3.07
N PRO A 11 -0.35 -25.85 3.30
CA PRO A 11 -0.42 -24.70 2.41
C PRO A 11 0.93 -23.98 2.23
N LEU A 12 1.73 -23.88 3.28
CA LEU A 12 3.05 -23.25 3.22
C LEU A 12 4.02 -24.08 2.38
N ALA A 13 4.07 -25.40 2.59
CA ALA A 13 4.90 -26.30 1.81
C ALA A 13 4.53 -26.31 0.32
N GLU A 14 3.23 -26.29 0.02
CA GLU A 14 2.74 -26.23 -1.37
C GLU A 14 3.07 -24.89 -2.04
N ALA A 15 2.90 -23.77 -1.34
CA ALA A 15 3.25 -22.44 -1.85
C ALA A 15 4.74 -22.34 -2.17
N LEU A 16 5.62 -22.77 -1.26
CA LEU A 16 7.07 -22.77 -1.47
C LEU A 16 7.48 -23.71 -2.61
N ARG A 17 6.88 -24.92 -2.69
CA ARG A 17 7.12 -25.86 -3.80
C ARG A 17 6.71 -25.26 -5.14
N PHE A 18 5.52 -24.66 -5.22
CA PHE A 18 5.02 -24.00 -6.44
C PHE A 18 5.93 -22.86 -6.89
N MET A 19 6.32 -21.98 -5.96
CA MET A 19 7.23 -20.87 -6.26
C MET A 19 8.59 -21.37 -6.74
N ARG A 20 9.16 -22.39 -6.10
CA ARG A 20 10.45 -23.00 -6.49
C ARG A 20 10.43 -23.56 -7.91
N GLN A 21 9.31 -24.15 -8.33
CA GLN A 21 9.17 -24.64 -9.71
C GLN A 21 9.14 -23.50 -10.75
N ARG A 22 8.72 -22.31 -10.34
CA ARG A 22 8.65 -21.13 -11.22
C ARG A 22 9.89 -20.25 -11.14
N ASN A 23 10.51 -20.17 -9.99
CA ASN A 23 11.68 -19.32 -9.75
C ASN A 23 12.96 -20.13 -10.02
N CYS A 24 13.74 -19.70 -10.98
CA CYS A 24 15.06 -20.30 -11.28
C CYS A 24 16.07 -20.03 -10.16
N ASP A 25 15.88 -18.97 -9.35
CA ASP A 25 16.73 -18.61 -8.21
C ASP A 25 15.97 -18.84 -6.90
N SER A 26 16.50 -19.76 -6.07
CA SER A 26 15.92 -20.08 -4.77
C SER A 26 15.91 -18.92 -3.78
N ARG A 27 16.78 -17.90 -3.96
CA ARG A 27 16.83 -16.70 -3.09
C ARG A 27 15.60 -15.84 -3.16
N VAL A 28 14.82 -15.91 -4.25
CA VAL A 28 13.56 -15.19 -4.39
C VAL A 28 12.35 -16.02 -3.94
N THR A 29 12.56 -17.32 -3.58
CA THR A 29 11.50 -18.20 -3.10
C THR A 29 11.26 -17.96 -1.61
N ARG A 30 10.24 -17.18 -1.32
CA ARG A 30 9.90 -16.79 0.05
C ARG A 30 8.40 -16.48 0.18
N VAL A 31 7.88 -16.58 1.39
CA VAL A 31 6.52 -16.13 1.74
C VAL A 31 6.63 -14.88 2.60
N GLU A 32 6.04 -13.79 2.17
CA GLU A 32 6.06 -12.51 2.86
C GLU A 32 4.75 -12.24 3.61
N ASN A 33 4.79 -11.21 4.47
CA ASN A 33 3.65 -10.73 5.26
C ASN A 33 3.06 -11.82 6.18
N VAL A 34 3.94 -12.64 6.75
CA VAL A 34 3.55 -13.64 7.74
C VAL A 34 3.37 -12.94 9.09
N PRO A 35 2.18 -13.01 9.73
CA PRO A 35 1.95 -12.35 11.00
C PRO A 35 2.70 -13.03 12.15
N GLU A 36 3.03 -12.27 13.17
CA GLU A 36 3.77 -12.74 14.35
C GLU A 36 3.13 -13.99 14.99
N ALA A 37 1.81 -14.06 15.02
CA ALA A 37 1.08 -15.22 15.58
C ALA A 37 1.39 -16.55 14.89
N CYS A 38 1.92 -16.54 13.67
CA CYS A 38 2.27 -17.74 12.91
C CYS A 38 3.75 -18.13 13.03
N VAL A 39 4.57 -17.30 13.65
CA VAL A 39 6.05 -17.47 13.63
C VAL A 39 6.50 -18.75 14.34
N ASP A 40 5.92 -19.07 15.49
CA ASP A 40 6.28 -20.26 16.26
C ASP A 40 5.90 -21.55 15.52
N GLU A 41 4.72 -21.58 14.87
CA GLU A 41 4.30 -22.71 14.03
C GLU A 41 5.26 -22.87 12.83
N VAL A 42 5.58 -21.78 12.15
CA VAL A 42 6.50 -21.77 11.00
C VAL A 42 7.88 -22.30 11.39
N ARG A 43 8.41 -21.86 12.54
CA ARG A 43 9.71 -22.34 13.06
C ARG A 43 9.67 -23.81 13.45
N ALA A 44 8.59 -24.26 14.08
CA ALA A 44 8.41 -25.67 14.43
C ALA A 44 8.35 -26.58 13.20
N LEU A 45 7.92 -26.06 12.05
CA LEU A 45 7.95 -26.75 10.75
C LEU A 45 9.33 -26.76 10.08
N GLY A 46 10.36 -26.16 10.70
CA GLY A 46 11.73 -26.13 10.19
C GLY A 46 12.04 -24.99 9.21
N TYR A 47 11.15 -24.02 9.07
CA TYR A 47 11.39 -22.84 8.24
C TYR A 47 12.06 -21.72 9.03
N ARG A 48 12.77 -20.84 8.32
CA ARG A 48 13.34 -19.62 8.89
C ARG A 48 12.29 -18.49 8.79
N ALA A 49 12.02 -17.82 9.91
CA ALA A 49 11.21 -16.61 9.95
C ALA A 49 12.08 -15.41 10.35
N THR A 50 12.24 -14.47 9.43
CA THR A 50 13.03 -13.22 9.60
C THR A 50 12.07 -12.04 9.66
N ALA A 51 12.23 -11.19 10.67
CA ALA A 51 11.43 -9.98 10.79
C ALA A 51 11.71 -9.03 9.62
N LYS A 52 10.66 -8.37 9.11
CA LYS A 52 10.72 -7.25 8.17
C LYS A 52 10.11 -6.02 8.80
N GLU A 53 10.08 -4.92 8.07
CA GLU A 53 9.43 -3.70 8.52
C GLU A 53 7.93 -3.95 8.83
N PRO A 54 7.40 -3.40 9.96
CA PRO A 54 6.02 -3.64 10.37
C PRO A 54 5.03 -2.88 9.51
N ASP A 55 3.81 -3.42 9.36
CA ASP A 55 2.70 -2.71 8.75
C ASP A 55 2.17 -1.62 9.67
N TYR A 56 1.78 -0.50 9.05
CA TYR A 56 1.15 0.63 9.71
C TYR A 56 -0.38 0.47 9.72
N LEU A 57 -0.95 0.38 10.92
CA LEU A 57 -2.40 0.25 11.13
C LEU A 57 -2.96 1.51 11.79
N TYR A 58 -4.01 2.08 11.18
CA TYR A 58 -4.66 3.31 11.64
C TYR A 58 -6.13 3.08 11.98
N ASP A 59 -6.65 3.88 12.88
CA ASP A 59 -8.09 4.00 13.08
C ASP A 59 -8.72 4.70 11.87
N ALA A 60 -9.73 4.07 11.24
CA ALA A 60 -10.37 4.58 10.04
C ALA A 60 -11.12 5.89 10.29
N SER A 61 -11.64 6.11 11.52
CA SER A 61 -12.31 7.35 11.88
C SER A 61 -11.31 8.50 12.00
N ALA A 62 -10.15 8.26 12.63
CA ALA A 62 -9.11 9.25 12.77
C ALA A 62 -8.60 9.76 11.42
N LEU A 63 -8.34 8.83 10.45
CA LEU A 63 -7.91 9.20 9.09
C LEU A 63 -9.00 9.90 8.28
N SER A 64 -10.25 9.51 8.45
CA SER A 64 -11.38 10.11 7.74
C SER A 64 -11.65 11.54 8.19
N ASP A 65 -11.59 11.78 9.50
CA ASP A 65 -11.97 13.05 10.09
C ASP A 65 -10.80 14.03 10.20
N LEU A 66 -9.58 13.51 10.36
CA LEU A 66 -8.35 14.28 10.63
C LEU A 66 -8.55 15.29 11.76
N SER A 67 -9.25 14.89 12.84
CA SER A 67 -9.64 15.75 13.95
C SER A 67 -8.48 15.92 14.94
N GLY A 68 -8.51 17.04 15.71
CA GLY A 68 -7.53 17.32 16.74
C GLY A 68 -6.26 18.02 16.23
N GLU A 69 -5.38 18.38 17.17
CA GLU A 69 -4.15 19.14 16.88
C GLU A 69 -3.11 18.27 16.15
N SER A 70 -3.02 16.98 16.45
CA SER A 70 -2.10 16.06 15.79
C SER A 70 -2.31 15.98 14.27
N PHE A 71 -3.56 16.14 13.80
CA PHE A 71 -3.90 16.13 12.39
C PHE A 71 -4.02 17.52 11.76
N LYS A 72 -3.57 18.58 12.44
CA LYS A 72 -3.66 19.96 11.93
C LYS A 72 -2.98 20.13 10.56
N SER A 73 -1.78 19.60 10.41
CA SER A 73 -1.02 19.73 9.16
C SER A 73 -1.63 18.96 7.99
N PRO A 74 -1.94 17.64 8.08
CA PRO A 74 -2.59 16.92 6.98
C PRO A 74 -3.98 17.49 6.66
N ARG A 75 -4.76 17.90 7.68
CA ARG A 75 -6.05 18.58 7.49
C ARG A 75 -5.91 19.89 6.72
N ALA A 76 -4.94 20.72 7.10
CA ALA A 76 -4.67 22.00 6.43
C ALA A 76 -4.27 21.79 4.96
N ALA A 77 -3.44 20.76 4.67
CA ALA A 77 -3.04 20.40 3.31
C ALA A 77 -4.24 19.97 2.47
N CYS A 78 -5.11 19.09 2.99
CA CYS A 78 -6.36 18.69 2.32
C CYS A 78 -7.26 19.91 2.03
N ASN A 79 -7.48 20.75 3.02
CA ASN A 79 -8.35 21.93 2.89
C ASN A 79 -7.78 22.95 1.89
N ARG A 80 -6.47 23.07 1.82
CA ARG A 80 -5.81 23.91 0.81
C ARG A 80 -6.09 23.38 -0.58
N PHE A 81 -5.90 22.07 -0.83
CA PHE A 81 -6.19 21.46 -2.13
C PHE A 81 -7.64 21.68 -2.55
N ILE A 82 -8.60 21.43 -1.65
CA ILE A 82 -10.04 21.61 -1.93
C ILE A 82 -10.34 23.06 -2.32
N ARG A 83 -9.81 24.03 -1.57
CA ARG A 83 -10.06 25.45 -1.82
C ARG A 83 -9.44 25.91 -3.14
N GLU A 84 -8.24 25.45 -3.48
CA GLU A 84 -7.48 25.94 -4.63
C GLU A 84 -7.81 25.20 -5.94
N ARG A 85 -8.24 23.93 -5.85
CA ARG A 85 -8.42 23.05 -7.03
C ARG A 85 -9.79 22.39 -7.13
N GLY A 86 -10.55 22.31 -6.03
CA GLY A 86 -11.91 21.77 -6.04
C GLY A 86 -12.01 20.30 -6.47
N GLY A 87 -10.99 19.48 -6.12
CA GLY A 87 -10.91 18.09 -6.55
C GLY A 87 -11.95 17.18 -5.88
N MET A 88 -12.33 16.14 -6.60
CA MET A 88 -13.20 15.06 -6.13
C MET A 88 -12.51 13.72 -6.39
N LEU A 89 -12.70 12.77 -5.46
CA LEU A 89 -12.25 11.40 -5.63
C LEU A 89 -13.30 10.63 -6.43
N GLU A 90 -12.94 10.19 -7.63
CA GLU A 90 -13.79 9.44 -8.56
C GLU A 90 -13.39 7.95 -8.56
N PRO A 91 -14.31 7.02 -8.80
CA PRO A 91 -13.93 5.62 -9.02
C PRO A 91 -12.94 5.48 -10.17
N TYR A 92 -11.95 4.60 -9.99
CA TYR A 92 -11.10 4.16 -11.09
C TYR A 92 -11.89 3.31 -12.07
N GLU A 93 -11.69 3.54 -13.36
CA GLU A 93 -12.26 2.74 -14.43
C GLU A 93 -11.15 2.24 -15.37
N PRO A 94 -11.31 1.11 -16.09
CA PRO A 94 -10.28 0.58 -16.99
C PRO A 94 -9.76 1.58 -18.03
N ARG A 95 -10.60 2.52 -18.47
CA ARG A 95 -10.19 3.62 -19.37
C ARG A 95 -9.13 4.56 -18.79
N ASP A 96 -8.95 4.55 -17.47
CA ASP A 96 -8.01 5.41 -16.74
C ASP A 96 -6.61 4.82 -16.65
N GLU A 97 -6.47 3.52 -16.92
CA GLU A 97 -5.22 2.74 -16.80
C GLU A 97 -4.02 3.46 -17.41
N ARG A 98 -4.11 3.79 -18.71
CA ARG A 98 -2.99 4.42 -19.42
C ARG A 98 -2.56 5.75 -18.78
N ALA A 99 -3.51 6.55 -18.32
CA ALA A 99 -3.21 7.83 -17.68
C ALA A 99 -2.61 7.64 -16.28
N CYS A 100 -3.04 6.63 -15.54
CA CYS A 100 -2.46 6.28 -14.24
C CYS A 100 -1.03 5.74 -14.39
N VAL A 101 -0.78 4.85 -15.36
CA VAL A 101 0.57 4.35 -15.67
C VAL A 101 1.50 5.50 -16.05
N SER A 102 1.05 6.42 -16.92
CA SER A 102 1.83 7.60 -17.30
C SER A 102 2.17 8.46 -16.07
N LEU A 103 1.19 8.71 -15.19
CA LEU A 103 1.41 9.47 -13.96
C LEU A 103 2.43 8.77 -13.03
N PHE A 104 2.38 7.43 -12.93
CA PHE A 104 3.38 6.69 -12.15
C PHE A 104 4.79 6.90 -12.71
N HIS A 105 4.97 6.81 -14.01
CA HIS A 105 6.28 7.02 -14.63
C HIS A 105 6.81 8.44 -14.42
N GLU A 106 5.96 9.46 -14.60
CA GLU A 106 6.30 10.86 -14.31
C GLU A 106 6.73 11.04 -12.85
N TRP A 107 5.95 10.47 -11.91
CA TRP A 107 6.23 10.52 -10.49
C TRP A 107 7.55 9.79 -10.13
N ARG A 108 7.81 8.63 -10.74
CA ARG A 108 9.04 7.86 -10.55
C ARG A 108 10.26 8.65 -11.00
N GLU A 109 10.21 9.26 -12.19
CA GLU A 109 11.28 10.11 -12.69
C GLU A 109 11.58 11.30 -11.77
N GLN A 110 10.54 11.98 -11.29
CA GLN A 110 10.70 13.06 -10.30
C GLN A 110 11.36 12.59 -9.00
N LYS A 111 11.02 11.38 -8.54
CA LYS A 111 11.64 10.78 -7.36
C LYS A 111 13.12 10.48 -7.57
N GLN A 112 13.48 9.89 -8.70
CA GLN A 112 14.87 9.58 -9.05
C GLN A 112 15.73 10.86 -9.19
N GLN A 113 15.20 11.90 -9.83
CA GLN A 113 15.88 13.19 -9.97
C GLN A 113 16.08 13.92 -8.62
N ALA A 114 15.22 13.68 -7.64
CA ALA A 114 15.32 14.28 -6.30
C ALA A 114 16.42 13.65 -5.41
N GLY A 115 17.20 12.67 -5.92
CA GLY A 115 18.32 12.06 -5.21
C GLY A 115 17.91 10.84 -4.37
N SER A 116 17.36 9.82 -5.02
CA SER A 116 17.16 8.50 -4.42
C SER A 116 18.50 7.74 -4.36
N ASP A 117 18.71 6.96 -3.30
CA ASP A 117 19.81 6.00 -3.25
C ASP A 117 19.53 4.78 -4.15
N ASP A 118 20.53 3.92 -4.36
CA ASP A 118 20.41 2.74 -5.23
C ASP A 118 19.29 1.79 -4.79
N TRP A 119 19.07 1.66 -3.49
CA TRP A 119 17.99 0.83 -2.94
C TRP A 119 16.60 1.40 -3.28
N ALA A 120 16.42 2.70 -3.08
CA ALA A 120 15.17 3.37 -3.42
C ALA A 120 14.91 3.33 -4.94
N CYS A 121 15.93 3.43 -5.78
CA CYS A 121 15.81 3.28 -7.23
C CYS A 121 15.37 1.86 -7.61
N ALA A 122 15.99 0.82 -7.05
CA ALA A 122 15.61 -0.56 -7.30
C ALA A 122 14.17 -0.87 -6.87
N LEU A 123 13.72 -0.35 -5.73
CA LEU A 123 12.33 -0.47 -5.29
C LEU A 123 11.34 0.23 -6.23
N LEU A 124 11.71 1.38 -6.79
CA LEU A 124 10.86 2.11 -7.75
C LEU A 124 10.76 1.37 -9.09
N GLU A 125 11.80 0.64 -9.50
CA GLU A 125 11.78 -0.21 -10.70
C GLU A 125 10.89 -1.44 -10.48
N ASP A 126 11.04 -2.12 -9.34
CA ASP A 126 10.19 -3.27 -8.98
C ASP A 126 8.71 -2.86 -8.84
N ALA A 127 8.45 -1.69 -8.25
CA ALA A 127 7.11 -1.15 -8.11
C ALA A 127 6.41 -0.90 -9.45
N ALA A 128 7.14 -0.65 -10.55
CA ALA A 128 6.53 -0.38 -11.85
C ALA A 128 5.64 -1.54 -12.31
N GLY A 129 6.16 -2.77 -12.27
CA GLY A 129 5.38 -3.96 -12.61
C GLY A 129 4.16 -4.16 -11.69
N ALA A 130 4.31 -3.88 -10.39
CA ALA A 130 3.21 -3.97 -9.44
C ALA A 130 2.10 -2.94 -9.73
N HIS A 131 2.46 -1.70 -10.06
CA HIS A 131 1.50 -0.67 -10.44
C HIS A 131 0.79 -0.99 -11.76
N GLU A 132 1.53 -1.43 -12.79
CA GLU A 132 0.96 -1.82 -14.07
C GLU A 132 -0.03 -2.99 -13.91
N THR A 133 0.37 -4.06 -13.21
CA THR A 133 -0.50 -5.21 -12.94
C THR A 133 -1.74 -4.83 -12.11
N ALA A 134 -1.57 -4.01 -11.07
CA ALA A 134 -2.71 -3.58 -10.25
C ALA A 134 -3.71 -2.73 -11.02
N LEU A 135 -3.25 -1.95 -12.00
CA LEU A 135 -4.12 -1.12 -12.83
C LEU A 135 -4.81 -1.95 -13.93
N SER A 136 -4.07 -2.83 -14.64
CA SER A 136 -4.65 -3.66 -15.70
C SER A 136 -5.63 -4.71 -15.17
N ASP A 137 -5.27 -5.36 -14.07
CA ASP A 137 -5.98 -6.53 -13.56
C ASP A 137 -6.81 -6.22 -12.30
N ALA A 138 -7.11 -4.94 -12.07
CA ALA A 138 -7.78 -4.47 -10.86
C ALA A 138 -9.04 -5.28 -10.51
N ALA A 139 -9.87 -5.59 -11.49
CA ALA A 139 -11.10 -6.35 -11.29
C ALA A 139 -10.82 -7.81 -10.91
N GLU A 140 -9.86 -8.47 -11.56
CA GLU A 140 -9.48 -9.85 -11.28
C GLU A 140 -8.83 -10.01 -9.92
N LEU A 141 -8.04 -8.99 -9.52
CA LEU A 141 -7.39 -8.92 -8.22
C LEU A 141 -8.33 -8.45 -7.08
N GLY A 142 -9.58 -8.10 -7.40
CA GLY A 142 -10.54 -7.58 -6.42
C GLY A 142 -10.12 -6.23 -5.83
N LEU A 143 -9.34 -5.44 -6.56
CA LEU A 143 -8.90 -4.12 -6.13
C LEU A 143 -10.00 -3.09 -6.30
N ILE A 144 -10.07 -2.18 -5.35
CA ILE A 144 -10.92 -0.99 -5.40
C ILE A 144 -10.00 0.18 -5.70
N GLY A 145 -10.25 0.87 -6.81
CA GLY A 145 -9.43 2.00 -7.23
C GLY A 145 -10.20 3.32 -7.22
N ALA A 146 -9.45 4.41 -7.06
CA ALA A 146 -9.97 5.76 -7.21
C ALA A 146 -8.95 6.69 -7.85
N VAL A 147 -9.42 7.73 -8.53
CA VAL A 147 -8.60 8.75 -9.21
C VAL A 147 -9.03 10.15 -8.80
N VAL A 148 -8.11 11.10 -8.93
CA VAL A 148 -8.42 12.54 -8.82
C VAL A 148 -8.00 13.23 -10.11
N ARG A 149 -8.94 13.99 -10.69
CA ARG A 149 -8.67 14.82 -11.86
C ARG A 149 -8.54 16.29 -11.47
N VAL A 150 -7.52 16.93 -12.05
CA VAL A 150 -7.34 18.38 -11.97
C VAL A 150 -7.14 18.91 -13.37
N GLY A 151 -7.97 19.86 -13.78
CA GLY A 151 -7.95 20.40 -15.15
C GLY A 151 -8.20 19.34 -16.23
N GLY A 152 -9.07 18.35 -15.94
CA GLY A 152 -9.44 17.26 -16.85
C GLY A 152 -8.39 16.14 -16.97
N ARG A 153 -7.25 16.22 -16.27
CA ARG A 153 -6.19 15.19 -16.29
C ARG A 153 -6.14 14.46 -14.94
N ILE A 154 -5.89 13.15 -14.96
CA ILE A 154 -5.60 12.38 -13.75
C ILE A 154 -4.29 12.89 -13.15
N ARG A 155 -4.34 13.30 -11.87
CA ARG A 155 -3.22 13.81 -11.11
C ARG A 155 -2.94 13.01 -9.85
N ALA A 156 -3.85 12.10 -9.50
CA ALA A 156 -3.59 11.10 -8.48
C ALA A 156 -4.44 9.86 -8.72
N TYR A 157 -3.96 8.72 -8.24
CA TYR A 157 -4.73 7.51 -8.10
C TYR A 157 -4.33 6.74 -6.86
N THR A 158 -5.24 5.90 -6.39
CA THR A 158 -5.01 4.98 -5.27
C THR A 158 -5.73 3.67 -5.51
N MET A 159 -5.14 2.57 -5.03
CA MET A 159 -5.71 1.22 -5.10
C MET A 159 -5.69 0.59 -3.72
N GLY A 160 -6.70 -0.20 -3.40
CA GLY A 160 -6.79 -0.90 -2.13
C GLY A 160 -7.68 -2.12 -2.20
N LEU A 161 -7.68 -2.90 -1.15
CA LEU A 161 -8.48 -4.12 -1.03
C LEU A 161 -8.89 -4.37 0.43
N TRP A 162 -9.91 -5.20 0.60
CA TRP A 162 -10.30 -5.67 1.91
C TRP A 162 -9.43 -6.85 2.34
N LEU A 163 -8.70 -6.71 3.44
CA LEU A 163 -7.97 -7.83 4.06
C LEU A 163 -8.92 -8.74 4.86
N ASN A 164 -9.95 -8.14 5.45
CA ASN A 164 -11.06 -8.81 6.13
C ASN A 164 -12.23 -7.82 6.27
N PRO A 165 -13.40 -8.20 6.82
CA PRO A 165 -14.57 -7.32 6.89
C PRO A 165 -14.38 -5.99 7.63
N SER A 166 -13.34 -5.86 8.46
CA SER A 166 -13.08 -4.65 9.27
C SER A 166 -11.80 -3.90 8.91
N VAL A 167 -10.93 -4.49 8.09
CA VAL A 167 -9.62 -3.91 7.73
C VAL A 167 -9.55 -3.70 6.22
N PHE A 168 -9.40 -2.46 5.81
CA PHE A 168 -9.13 -2.07 4.43
C PHE A 168 -7.64 -1.73 4.27
N CYS A 169 -7.01 -2.25 3.23
CA CYS A 169 -5.62 -1.96 2.89
C CYS A 169 -5.55 -0.92 1.78
N VAL A 170 -4.85 0.18 1.99
CA VAL A 170 -4.39 1.08 0.93
C VAL A 170 -3.07 0.52 0.41
N LEU A 171 -3.13 -0.09 -0.77
CA LEU A 171 -2.02 -0.83 -1.35
C LEU A 171 -1.07 0.06 -2.14
N LEU A 172 -1.63 0.89 -3.02
CA LEU A 172 -0.89 1.79 -3.91
C LEU A 172 -1.48 3.19 -3.85
N GLU A 173 -0.63 4.20 -3.86
CA GLU A 173 -1.02 5.60 -3.98
C GLU A 173 0.05 6.39 -4.72
N VAL A 174 -0.38 7.12 -5.74
CA VAL A 174 0.45 8.06 -6.50
C VAL A 174 -0.28 9.40 -6.60
N ALA A 175 0.42 10.47 -6.30
CA ALA A 175 -0.09 11.82 -6.44
C ALA A 175 0.98 12.72 -7.05
N ASP A 176 0.57 13.58 -7.98
CA ASP A 176 1.41 14.62 -8.57
C ASP A 176 1.97 15.52 -7.46
N ARG A 177 3.29 15.57 -7.35
CA ARG A 177 4.00 16.28 -6.27
C ARG A 177 3.94 17.79 -6.40
N ASP A 178 3.68 18.29 -7.59
CA ASP A 178 3.59 19.72 -7.87
C ASP A 178 2.24 20.31 -7.40
N ILE A 179 1.29 19.44 -7.05
CA ILE A 179 -0.03 19.85 -6.56
C ILE A 179 -0.08 19.71 -5.03
N VAL A 180 0.12 20.83 -4.36
CA VAL A 180 0.16 20.88 -2.90
C VAL A 180 -1.16 20.38 -2.30
N GLY A 181 -1.06 19.42 -1.37
CA GLY A 181 -2.20 18.86 -0.63
C GLY A 181 -2.96 17.76 -1.34
N LEU A 182 -2.59 17.41 -2.59
CA LEU A 182 -3.27 16.36 -3.36
C LEU A 182 -3.10 14.97 -2.70
N GLY A 183 -1.88 14.56 -2.34
CA GLY A 183 -1.66 13.27 -1.67
C GLY A 183 -2.48 13.13 -0.38
N PRO A 184 -2.37 14.06 0.61
CA PRO A 184 -3.22 14.05 1.79
C PRO A 184 -4.73 14.03 1.48
N PHE A 185 -5.17 14.70 0.44
CA PHE A 185 -6.57 14.69 0.03
C PHE A 185 -7.00 13.30 -0.47
N VAL A 186 -6.23 12.69 -1.38
CA VAL A 186 -6.51 11.34 -1.92
C VAL A 186 -6.58 10.33 -0.80
N PHE A 187 -5.57 10.30 0.06
CA PHE A 187 -5.50 9.38 1.18
C PHE A 187 -6.72 9.51 2.12
N ARG A 188 -7.03 10.74 2.56
CA ARG A 188 -8.20 10.98 3.41
C ARG A 188 -9.51 10.54 2.76
N GLU A 189 -9.76 10.93 1.52
CA GLU A 189 -11.04 10.63 0.86
C GLU A 189 -11.18 9.13 0.59
N PHE A 190 -10.07 8.44 0.28
CA PHE A 190 -10.10 7.00 0.12
C PHE A 190 -10.38 6.27 1.44
N CYS A 191 -9.76 6.72 2.54
CA CYS A 191 -10.09 6.24 3.89
C CYS A 191 -11.56 6.51 4.27
N ARG A 192 -12.11 7.66 3.89
CA ARG A 192 -13.55 7.97 4.08
C ARG A 192 -14.45 7.00 3.33
N GLN A 193 -14.12 6.69 2.08
CA GLN A 193 -14.88 5.70 1.29
C GLN A 193 -14.82 4.31 1.93
N ALA A 194 -13.64 3.87 2.39
CA ALA A 194 -13.48 2.60 3.08
C ALA A 194 -14.29 2.57 4.39
N ARG A 195 -14.21 3.62 5.21
CA ARG A 195 -14.98 3.76 6.45
C ARG A 195 -16.49 3.72 6.19
N ALA A 196 -16.97 4.42 5.19
CA ALA A 196 -18.39 4.41 4.82
C ALA A 196 -18.89 3.03 4.39
N LYS A 197 -17.99 2.14 3.96
CA LYS A 197 -18.25 0.73 3.63
C LYS A 197 -18.00 -0.23 4.80
N GLY A 198 -17.67 0.27 6.00
CA GLY A 198 -17.54 -0.53 7.22
C GLY A 198 -16.11 -0.75 7.72
N ALA A 199 -15.07 -0.15 7.11
CA ALA A 199 -13.73 -0.25 7.65
C ALA A 199 -13.62 0.37 9.05
N CYS A 200 -13.15 -0.39 10.01
CA CYS A 200 -12.74 0.08 11.34
C CYS A 200 -11.26 0.49 11.32
N TRP A 201 -10.47 -0.20 10.50
CA TRP A 201 -9.03 -0.06 10.42
C TRP A 201 -8.56 0.13 8.98
N ILE A 202 -7.52 0.94 8.82
CA ILE A 202 -6.79 1.13 7.56
C ILE A 202 -5.37 0.60 7.74
N ASN A 203 -4.99 -0.38 6.92
CA ASN A 203 -3.62 -0.85 6.79
C ASN A 203 -2.98 -0.14 5.59
N THR A 204 -1.73 0.28 5.70
CA THR A 204 -0.98 0.90 4.59
C THR A 204 0.32 0.17 4.27
N MET A 205 0.40 -1.09 4.64
CA MET A 205 1.62 -1.90 4.50
C MET A 205 2.82 -1.32 5.27
N ASP A 206 4.00 -1.90 5.06
CA ASP A 206 5.26 -1.42 5.62
C ASP A 206 5.83 -0.19 4.89
N ASP A 207 6.99 0.29 5.30
CA ASP A 207 7.69 1.42 4.70
C ASP A 207 8.90 1.01 3.85
N SER A 208 9.10 -0.29 3.61
CA SER A 208 10.20 -0.85 2.81
C SER A 208 11.60 -0.40 3.29
N GLY A 209 11.73 -0.01 4.56
CA GLY A 209 12.96 0.54 5.12
C GLY A 209 13.31 1.94 4.60
N LEU A 210 12.38 2.63 3.94
CA LEU A 210 12.60 3.98 3.41
C LEU A 210 12.26 5.06 4.44
N PRO A 211 13.23 5.84 4.95
CA PRO A 211 12.99 6.86 5.97
C PRO A 211 11.96 7.94 5.55
N SER A 212 11.90 8.24 4.25
CA SER A 212 10.92 9.20 3.71
C SER A 212 9.50 8.66 3.76
N LEU A 213 9.31 7.35 3.47
CA LEU A 213 8.01 6.69 3.52
C LEU A 213 7.58 6.49 4.99
N ALA A 214 8.51 6.07 5.86
CA ALA A 214 8.26 5.98 7.29
C ALA A 214 7.75 7.31 7.88
N ARG A 215 8.41 8.43 7.56
CA ARG A 215 7.96 9.77 7.98
C ARG A 215 6.56 10.11 7.46
N SER A 216 6.28 9.80 6.19
CA SER A 216 4.95 10.02 5.61
C SER A 216 3.87 9.24 6.32
N LYS A 217 4.14 7.98 6.66
CA LYS A 217 3.19 7.11 7.38
C LYS A 217 3.01 7.58 8.83
N GLN A 218 4.10 7.89 9.53
CA GLN A 218 4.06 8.42 10.91
C GLN A 218 3.31 9.76 11.01
N TRP A 219 3.30 10.55 9.95
CA TRP A 219 2.57 11.84 9.91
C TRP A 219 1.06 11.68 10.14
N TYR A 220 0.52 10.49 9.91
CA TYR A 220 -0.88 10.15 10.15
C TYR A 220 -1.13 9.42 11.47
N HIS A 221 -0.14 9.36 12.37
CA HIS A 221 -0.25 8.82 13.73
C HIS A 221 -0.84 7.41 13.77
N PRO A 222 -0.10 6.38 13.33
CA PRO A 222 -0.59 5.00 13.34
C PRO A 222 -0.98 4.58 14.76
N ALA A 223 -2.12 3.90 14.87
CA ALA A 223 -2.60 3.37 16.14
C ALA A 223 -1.77 2.16 16.60
N ARG A 224 -1.25 1.39 15.63
CA ARG A 224 -0.40 0.22 15.88
C ARG A 224 0.60 0.03 14.75
N LEU A 225 1.72 -0.60 15.09
CA LEU A 225 2.64 -1.23 14.14
C LEU A 225 2.47 -2.74 14.28
N LEU A 226 2.18 -3.43 13.18
CA LEU A 226 1.94 -4.86 13.15
C LEU A 226 3.22 -5.57 12.68
N PRO A 227 3.88 -6.37 13.55
CA PRO A 227 5.07 -7.12 13.16
C PRO A 227 4.77 -8.07 12.01
N ASN A 228 5.64 -8.07 11.01
CA ASN A 228 5.59 -8.93 9.84
C ASN A 228 6.89 -9.70 9.66
N TYR A 229 6.78 -10.87 9.05
CA TYR A 229 7.91 -11.75 8.84
C TYR A 229 7.97 -12.25 7.40
N ILE A 230 9.21 -12.51 6.96
CA ILE A 230 9.51 -13.24 5.74
C ILE A 230 9.86 -14.66 6.12
N VAL A 231 9.25 -15.64 5.48
CA VAL A 231 9.53 -17.05 5.68
C VAL A 231 10.26 -17.62 4.47
N THR A 232 11.39 -18.28 4.76
CA THR A 232 12.21 -18.99 3.78
C THR A 232 12.47 -20.41 4.24
N GLU A 233 12.90 -21.26 3.32
CA GLU A 233 13.50 -22.54 3.67
C GLU A 233 14.83 -22.30 4.41
N SER A 234 15.18 -23.23 5.31
CA SER A 234 16.41 -23.17 6.12
C SER A 234 17.64 -23.58 5.32
#